data_efc67ca7b44d3951be33a0eba9438fed
#
_entry.id   efc67ca7b44d3951be33a0eba9438fed
#
_cell.length_a   1.000
_cell.length_b   1.000
_cell.length_c   1.000
_cell.angle_alpha   90.00
_cell.angle_beta   90.00
_cell.angle_gamma   90.00
#
_symmetry.space_group_name_H-M   'P 1'
#
loop_
_entity.id
_entity.type
_entity.pdbx_description
1 polymer ?
#
loop_
_entity_poly.entity_id
_entity_poly.type
_entity_poly.pdbx_seq_one_letter_code
_entity_poly.pdbx_strand_id
1 'polypeptide(L)'
;MKIFLILLLNIALFANQLVNIEAENFEADQNTLKTTFTGNVKITKAGDKIFADKVIVVFSSDNKPLQYEATTSVKFFLVSQNSTIVGSCNSLVYNPKSKNYTLSGNVKIDDPTLGRKISASKVTIDQVNGKTIITGQNKKPVKFIFDIKE
;
A
#
# COMPACT_ATOMS: atom_id res chain seq x y z
N MET A 1 27.61 25.37 -19.12
CA MET A 1 28.01 24.21 -18.28
C MET A 1 27.46 24.30 -16.85
N LYS A 2 27.57 25.40 -16.16
CA LYS A 2 27.03 25.56 -14.80
C LYS A 2 25.51 25.47 -14.71
N ILE A 3 24.81 25.97 -15.73
CA ILE A 3 23.33 25.93 -15.81
C ILE A 3 22.81 24.49 -16.00
N PHE A 4 23.55 23.66 -16.75
CA PHE A 4 23.21 22.27 -16.98
C PHE A 4 23.35 21.41 -15.72
N LEU A 5 24.36 21.71 -14.91
CA LEU A 5 24.59 21.01 -13.64
C LEU A 5 23.50 21.31 -12.61
N ILE A 6 23.03 22.58 -12.58
CA ILE A 6 21.95 23.00 -11.70
C ILE A 6 20.63 22.34 -12.10
N LEU A 7 20.39 22.16 -13.42
CA LEU A 7 19.19 21.49 -13.91
C LEU A 7 19.17 20.00 -13.52
N LEU A 8 20.33 19.35 -13.57
CA LEU A 8 20.48 17.96 -13.14
C LEU A 8 20.23 17.79 -11.63
N LEU A 9 20.69 18.75 -10.85
CA LEU A 9 20.50 18.74 -9.40
C LEU A 9 19.01 18.91 -9.03
N ASN A 10 18.31 19.76 -9.79
CA ASN A 10 16.87 19.95 -9.60
C ASN A 10 16.06 18.72 -9.97
N ILE A 11 16.47 17.97 -10.99
CA ILE A 11 15.82 16.71 -11.36
C ILE A 11 15.98 15.67 -10.24
N ALA A 12 17.13 15.65 -9.58
CA ALA A 12 17.35 14.75 -8.44
C ALA A 12 16.47 15.07 -7.23
N LEU A 13 16.12 16.34 -7.02
CA LEU A 13 15.22 16.76 -5.94
C LEU A 13 13.75 16.41 -6.20
N PHE A 14 13.37 16.20 -7.46
CA PHE A 14 12.02 15.80 -7.85
C PHE A 14 11.93 14.33 -8.26
N ALA A 15 12.92 13.52 -7.92
CA ALA A 15 12.87 12.08 -8.19
C ALA A 15 11.69 11.47 -7.44
N ASN A 16 10.63 11.14 -8.18
CA ASN A 16 9.47 10.45 -7.63
C ASN A 16 9.88 9.05 -7.18
N GLN A 17 9.23 8.56 -6.12
CA GLN A 17 9.39 7.19 -5.70
C GLN A 17 8.94 6.24 -6.81
N LEU A 18 9.78 5.27 -7.14
CA LEU A 18 9.44 4.26 -8.12
C LEU A 18 8.52 3.22 -7.50
N VAL A 19 7.47 2.88 -8.23
CA VAL A 19 6.62 1.73 -7.94
C VAL A 19 6.99 0.63 -8.92
N ASN A 20 7.44 -0.51 -8.41
CA ASN A 20 7.77 -1.67 -9.21
C ASN A 20 6.71 -2.75 -9.01
N ILE A 21 6.17 -3.28 -10.11
CA ILE A 21 5.17 -4.36 -10.07
C ILE A 21 5.68 -5.52 -10.89
N GLU A 22 5.76 -6.69 -10.27
CA GLU A 22 6.10 -7.95 -10.92
C GLU A 22 4.89 -8.88 -10.88
N ALA A 23 4.61 -9.56 -11.98
CA ALA A 23 3.49 -10.49 -12.10
C ALA A 23 3.78 -11.49 -13.21
N GLU A 24 3.02 -12.59 -13.21
CA GLU A 24 3.10 -13.59 -14.30
C GLU A 24 2.45 -13.06 -15.58
N ASN A 25 1.35 -12.31 -15.44
CA ASN A 25 0.61 -11.77 -16.58
C ASN A 25 0.17 -10.34 -16.29
N PHE A 26 0.04 -9.53 -17.34
CA PHE A 26 -0.64 -8.25 -17.23
C PHE A 26 -1.45 -7.98 -18.48
N GLU A 27 -2.53 -7.24 -18.33
CA GLU A 27 -3.40 -6.78 -19.40
C GLU A 27 -3.71 -5.31 -19.20
N ALA A 28 -3.42 -4.50 -20.22
CA ALA A 28 -3.73 -3.08 -20.20
C ALA A 28 -4.92 -2.80 -21.12
N ASP A 29 -5.94 -2.15 -20.57
CA ASP A 29 -7.13 -1.76 -21.32
C ASP A 29 -7.21 -0.25 -21.41
N GLN A 30 -7.00 0.27 -22.62
CA GLN A 30 -7.02 1.71 -22.87
C GLN A 30 -8.42 2.33 -22.78
N ASN A 31 -9.46 1.52 -22.99
CA ASN A 31 -10.83 2.00 -22.93
C ASN A 31 -11.30 2.22 -21.49
N THR A 32 -10.89 1.36 -20.57
CA THR A 32 -11.23 1.47 -19.16
C THR A 32 -10.18 2.17 -18.33
N LEU A 33 -9.02 2.47 -18.90
CA LEU A 33 -7.86 3.04 -18.23
C LEU A 33 -7.37 2.19 -17.05
N LYS A 34 -7.46 0.87 -17.20
CA LYS A 34 -7.05 -0.08 -16.17
C LYS A 34 -5.98 -1.02 -16.69
N THR A 35 -5.01 -1.31 -15.84
CA THR A 35 -4.06 -2.38 -16.05
C THR A 35 -4.24 -3.42 -14.96
N THR A 36 -4.41 -4.68 -15.36
CA THR A 36 -4.62 -5.80 -14.45
C THR A 36 -3.40 -6.70 -14.47
N PHE A 37 -2.86 -6.95 -13.29
CA PHE A 37 -1.74 -7.86 -13.06
C PHE A 37 -2.28 -9.11 -12.37
N THR A 38 -1.90 -10.29 -12.84
CA THR A 38 -2.33 -11.56 -12.26
C THR A 38 -1.18 -12.54 -12.11
N GLY A 39 -1.26 -13.35 -11.07
CA GLY A 39 -0.30 -14.41 -10.77
C GLY A 39 0.92 -13.93 -10.01
N ASN A 40 1.02 -14.27 -8.74
CA ASN A 40 2.15 -13.95 -7.87
C ASN A 40 2.59 -12.50 -7.99
N VAL A 41 1.64 -11.58 -7.83
CA VAL A 41 1.91 -10.15 -8.00
C VAL A 41 2.66 -9.63 -6.79
N LYS A 42 3.74 -8.89 -7.06
CA LYS A 42 4.54 -8.22 -6.03
C LYS A 42 4.66 -6.76 -6.39
N ILE A 43 4.25 -5.90 -5.47
CA ILE A 43 4.44 -4.45 -5.59
C ILE A 43 5.51 -4.02 -4.59
N THR A 44 6.46 -3.23 -5.06
CA THR A 44 7.50 -2.64 -4.21
C THR A 44 7.48 -1.13 -4.41
N LYS A 45 7.39 -0.39 -3.31
CA LYS A 45 7.42 1.07 -3.30
C LYS A 45 8.19 1.53 -2.07
N ALA A 46 9.32 2.17 -2.27
CA ALA A 46 10.24 2.51 -1.16
C ALA A 46 10.53 1.24 -0.34
N GLY A 47 10.24 1.22 0.94
CA GLY A 47 10.36 0.02 1.79
C GLY A 47 9.12 -0.85 1.82
N ASP A 48 8.01 -0.41 1.25
CA ASP A 48 6.74 -1.14 1.28
C ASP A 48 6.74 -2.29 0.28
N LYS A 49 6.17 -3.42 0.68
CA LYS A 49 5.99 -4.60 -0.17
C LYS A 49 4.57 -5.11 -0.03
N ILE A 50 3.94 -5.40 -1.16
CA ILE A 50 2.57 -5.93 -1.19
C ILE A 50 2.57 -7.14 -2.12
N PHE A 51 1.98 -8.24 -1.66
CA PHE A 51 1.82 -9.47 -2.40
C PHE A 51 0.33 -9.79 -2.55
N ALA A 52 -0.08 -10.19 -3.73
CA ALA A 52 -1.46 -10.57 -4.01
C ALA A 52 -1.51 -11.47 -5.23
N ASP A 53 -2.66 -12.12 -5.46
CA ASP A 53 -2.86 -12.87 -6.70
C ASP A 53 -3.28 -11.96 -7.84
N LYS A 54 -3.88 -10.81 -7.53
CA LYS A 54 -4.38 -9.87 -8.52
C LYS A 54 -4.20 -8.43 -8.05
N VAL A 55 -3.73 -7.57 -8.95
CA VAL A 55 -3.63 -6.13 -8.72
C VAL A 55 -4.21 -5.39 -9.92
N ILE A 56 -5.06 -4.42 -9.66
CA ILE A 56 -5.60 -3.52 -10.67
C ILE A 56 -5.07 -2.12 -10.41
N VAL A 57 -4.48 -1.50 -11.43
CA VAL A 57 -4.07 -0.10 -11.38
C VAL A 57 -5.00 0.70 -12.28
N VAL A 58 -5.62 1.73 -11.71
CA VAL A 58 -6.48 2.66 -12.44
C VAL A 58 -5.67 3.90 -12.77
N PHE A 59 -5.72 4.33 -14.02
CA PHE A 59 -4.99 5.51 -14.50
C PHE A 59 -5.95 6.63 -14.85
N SER A 60 -5.46 7.86 -14.79
CA SER A 60 -6.14 9.02 -15.36
C SER A 60 -5.93 9.07 -16.87
N SER A 61 -6.66 9.96 -17.56
CA SER A 61 -6.49 10.16 -18.99
C SER A 61 -5.10 10.66 -19.40
N ASP A 62 -4.35 11.26 -18.47
CA ASP A 62 -2.96 11.71 -18.67
C ASP A 62 -1.93 10.68 -18.14
N ASN A 63 -2.33 9.41 -18.01
CA ASN A 63 -1.49 8.27 -17.63
C ASN A 63 -0.86 8.36 -16.24
N LYS A 64 -1.53 9.01 -15.31
CA LYS A 64 -1.10 9.03 -13.91
C LYS A 64 -1.87 7.97 -13.12
N PRO A 65 -1.20 7.17 -12.29
CA PRO A 65 -1.92 6.19 -11.47
C PRO A 65 -2.78 6.91 -10.43
N LEU A 66 -4.06 6.56 -10.39
CA LEU A 66 -5.04 7.10 -9.45
C LEU A 66 -5.27 6.17 -8.27
N GLN A 67 -5.14 4.86 -8.50
CA GLN A 67 -5.45 3.87 -7.48
C GLN A 67 -4.77 2.56 -7.81
N TYR A 68 -4.26 1.92 -6.77
CA TYR A 68 -3.78 0.53 -6.81
C TYR A 68 -4.71 -0.31 -5.93
N GLU A 69 -5.22 -1.40 -6.46
CA GLU A 69 -6.08 -2.33 -5.71
C GLU A 69 -5.52 -3.74 -5.80
N ALA A 70 -5.14 -4.29 -4.65
CA ALA A 70 -4.69 -5.67 -4.52
C ALA A 70 -5.80 -6.51 -3.92
N THR A 71 -6.07 -7.67 -4.52
CA THR A 71 -7.12 -8.58 -4.08
C THR A 71 -6.63 -10.01 -4.10
N THR A 72 -7.26 -10.85 -3.29
CA THR A 72 -7.01 -12.29 -3.17
C THR A 72 -5.64 -12.57 -2.54
N SER A 73 -5.68 -13.09 -1.33
CA SER A 73 -4.48 -13.49 -0.57
C SER A 73 -3.48 -12.34 -0.41
N VAL A 74 -3.97 -11.17 -0.02
CA VAL A 74 -3.12 -10.00 0.14
C VAL A 74 -2.26 -10.11 1.39
N LYS A 75 -0.96 -9.95 1.22
CA LYS A 75 0.01 -9.84 2.30
C LYS A 75 0.79 -8.55 2.12
N PHE A 76 1.12 -7.90 3.21
CA PHE A 76 1.81 -6.62 3.14
C PHE A 76 2.90 -6.49 4.19
N PHE A 77 3.89 -5.70 3.83
CA PHE A 77 4.98 -5.25 4.67
C PHE A 77 5.10 -3.75 4.44
N LEU A 78 4.67 -2.96 5.42
CA LEU A 78 4.62 -1.50 5.28
C LEU A 78 5.56 -0.86 6.28
N VAL A 79 6.40 0.03 5.79
CA VAL A 79 7.42 0.72 6.57
C VAL A 79 7.00 2.15 6.82
N SER A 80 7.04 2.57 8.07
CA SER A 80 6.90 3.96 8.47
C SER A 80 8.14 4.42 9.24
N GLN A 81 8.19 5.71 9.60
CA GLN A 81 9.36 6.26 10.28
C GLN A 81 9.69 5.55 11.59
N ASN A 82 8.69 5.08 12.31
CA ASN A 82 8.85 4.54 13.65
C ASN A 82 8.50 3.07 13.79
N SER A 83 7.93 2.46 12.75
CA SER A 83 7.52 1.07 12.84
C SER A 83 7.43 0.41 11.47
N THR A 84 7.50 -0.91 11.48
CA THR A 84 7.24 -1.75 10.34
C THR A 84 6.07 -2.65 10.71
N ILE A 85 5.03 -2.65 9.89
CA ILE A 85 3.90 -3.54 10.10
C ILE A 85 3.86 -4.60 9.01
N VAL A 86 3.51 -5.82 9.41
CA VAL A 86 3.28 -6.94 8.50
C VAL A 86 1.88 -7.45 8.72
N GLY A 87 1.27 -7.98 7.69
CA GLY A 87 -0.06 -8.52 7.86
C GLY A 87 -0.68 -9.06 6.60
N SER A 88 -1.98 -9.27 6.69
CA SER A 88 -2.79 -9.83 5.61
C SER A 88 -4.19 -9.23 5.64
N CYS A 89 -4.85 -9.27 4.49
CA CYS A 89 -6.23 -8.83 4.33
C CYS A 89 -6.79 -9.42 3.04
N ASN A 90 -8.09 -9.21 2.79
CA ASN A 90 -8.70 -9.65 1.55
C ASN A 90 -8.49 -8.64 0.41
N SER A 91 -8.49 -7.35 0.74
CA SER A 91 -8.32 -6.28 -0.24
C SER A 91 -7.50 -5.15 0.36
N LEU A 92 -6.60 -4.62 -0.44
CA LEU A 92 -5.79 -3.46 -0.09
C LEU A 92 -5.87 -2.45 -1.22
N VAL A 93 -6.28 -1.23 -0.89
CA VAL A 93 -6.36 -0.12 -1.85
C VAL A 93 -5.39 0.97 -1.42
N TYR A 94 -4.56 1.42 -2.34
CA TYR A 94 -3.66 2.55 -2.14
C TYR A 94 -4.03 3.68 -3.08
N ASN A 95 -4.18 4.87 -2.53
CA ASN A 95 -4.43 6.09 -3.28
C ASN A 95 -3.17 6.97 -3.25
N PRO A 96 -2.45 7.11 -4.39
CA PRO A 96 -1.18 7.84 -4.38
C PRO A 96 -1.34 9.35 -4.15
N LYS A 97 -2.49 9.92 -4.49
CA LYS A 97 -2.74 11.36 -4.30
C LYS A 97 -2.88 11.71 -2.82
N SER A 98 -3.68 10.95 -2.09
CA SER A 98 -3.91 11.16 -0.66
C SER A 98 -2.89 10.42 0.22
N LYS A 99 -2.15 9.48 -0.36
CA LYS A 99 -1.21 8.59 0.34
C LYS A 99 -1.89 7.78 1.44
N ASN A 100 -3.10 7.31 1.14
CA ASN A 100 -3.90 6.51 2.05
C ASN A 100 -3.91 5.05 1.62
N TYR A 101 -3.77 4.17 2.61
CA TYR A 101 -4.04 2.74 2.47
C TYR A 101 -5.40 2.41 3.10
N THR A 102 -6.18 1.60 2.42
CA THR A 102 -7.41 1.01 2.98
C THR A 102 -7.28 -0.50 2.90
N LEU A 103 -7.29 -1.15 4.04
CA LEU A 103 -7.22 -2.60 4.18
C LEU A 103 -8.62 -3.09 4.57
N SER A 104 -9.15 -4.07 3.87
CA SER A 104 -10.52 -4.55 4.07
C SER A 104 -10.60 -6.07 4.07
N GLY A 105 -11.43 -6.60 4.94
CA GLY A 105 -11.74 -8.03 5.04
C GLY A 105 -10.66 -8.84 5.73
N ASN A 106 -10.98 -9.41 6.89
CA ASN A 106 -10.07 -10.22 7.70
C ASN A 106 -8.69 -9.58 7.86
N VAL A 107 -8.67 -8.32 8.25
CA VAL A 107 -7.41 -7.58 8.41
C VAL A 107 -6.70 -8.09 9.65
N LYS A 108 -5.46 -8.52 9.46
CA LYS A 108 -4.57 -8.93 10.55
C LYS A 108 -3.27 -8.15 10.41
N ILE A 109 -2.88 -7.46 11.44
CA ILE A 109 -1.67 -6.64 11.48
C ILE A 109 -0.82 -7.07 12.66
N ASP A 110 0.45 -7.28 12.40
CA ASP A 110 1.47 -7.47 13.40
C ASP A 110 2.45 -6.31 13.34
N ASP A 111 2.63 -5.64 14.46
CA ASP A 111 3.59 -4.55 14.62
C ASP A 111 4.65 -5.00 15.63
N PRO A 112 5.69 -5.70 15.17
CA PRO A 112 6.71 -6.25 16.09
C PRO A 112 7.54 -5.16 16.76
N THR A 113 7.66 -3.99 16.15
CA THR A 113 8.42 -2.86 16.73
C THR A 113 7.78 -2.38 18.03
N LEU A 114 6.45 -2.28 18.06
CA LEU A 114 5.69 -1.81 19.21
C LEU A 114 5.02 -2.96 19.99
N GLY A 115 5.24 -4.22 19.58
CA GLY A 115 4.67 -5.39 20.25
C GLY A 115 3.15 -5.44 20.20
N ARG A 116 2.54 -5.11 19.04
CA ARG A 116 1.09 -5.05 18.89
C ARG A 116 0.59 -6.01 17.83
N LYS A 117 -0.60 -6.56 18.07
CA LYS A 117 -1.35 -7.37 17.12
C LYS A 117 -2.77 -6.85 17.01
N ILE A 118 -3.25 -6.67 15.79
CA ILE A 118 -4.56 -6.11 15.51
C ILE A 118 -5.32 -7.04 14.58
N SER A 119 -6.59 -7.30 14.92
CA SER A 119 -7.55 -7.97 14.03
C SER A 119 -8.74 -7.05 13.86
N ALA A 120 -9.15 -6.82 12.63
CA ALA A 120 -10.21 -5.87 12.32
C ALA A 120 -10.88 -6.22 10.99
N SER A 121 -12.00 -5.57 10.70
CA SER A 121 -12.68 -5.71 9.43
C SER A 121 -12.17 -4.70 8.40
N LYS A 122 -11.75 -3.52 8.85
CA LYS A 122 -11.24 -2.46 7.99
C LYS A 122 -10.21 -1.63 8.75
N VAL A 123 -9.14 -1.27 8.05
CA VAL A 123 -8.11 -0.37 8.58
C VAL A 123 -7.80 0.67 7.50
N THR A 124 -7.82 1.93 7.89
CA THR A 124 -7.42 3.04 7.02
C THR A 124 -6.17 3.69 7.61
N ILE A 125 -5.13 3.80 6.80
CA ILE A 125 -3.85 4.39 7.21
C ILE A 125 -3.62 5.65 6.38
N ASP A 126 -3.59 6.79 7.04
CA ASP A 126 -3.27 8.08 6.44
C ASP A 126 -1.80 8.38 6.69
N GLN A 127 -0.97 8.23 5.66
CA GLN A 127 0.48 8.43 5.79
C GLN A 127 0.86 9.91 5.90
N VAL A 128 0.01 10.82 5.41
CA VAL A 128 0.27 12.27 5.48
C VAL A 128 0.08 12.79 6.91
N ASN A 129 -1.05 12.44 7.53
CA ASN A 129 -1.41 12.92 8.86
C ASN A 129 -0.99 11.97 9.98
N GLY A 130 -0.48 10.79 9.63
CA GLY A 130 -0.08 9.78 10.61
C GLY A 130 -1.23 9.19 11.40
N LYS A 131 -2.42 9.14 10.81
CA LYS A 131 -3.63 8.68 11.49
C LYS A 131 -4.05 7.31 10.98
N THR A 132 -4.36 6.41 11.92
CA THR A 132 -4.89 5.08 11.60
C THR A 132 -6.26 4.92 12.24
N ILE A 133 -7.24 4.49 11.44
CA ILE A 133 -8.61 4.21 11.88
C ILE A 133 -8.87 2.73 11.71
N ILE A 134 -9.31 2.08 12.77
CA ILE A 134 -9.53 0.64 12.82
C ILE A 134 -11.00 0.40 13.13
N THR A 135 -11.68 -0.39 12.29
CA THR A 135 -13.12 -0.62 12.42
C THR A 135 -13.41 -2.12 12.44
N GLY A 136 -14.26 -2.54 13.36
CA GLY A 136 -14.81 -3.90 13.44
C GLY A 136 -16.22 -3.98 12.88
N GLN A 137 -16.84 -5.15 13.04
CA GLN A 137 -18.25 -5.41 12.70
C GLN A 137 -18.99 -5.90 13.93
N ASN A 138 -20.33 -5.89 13.89
CA ASN A 138 -21.20 -6.21 15.04
C ASN A 138 -20.84 -7.55 15.75
N LYS A 139 -20.51 -8.59 14.98
CA LYS A 139 -20.15 -9.91 15.53
C LYS A 139 -18.66 -10.19 15.50
N LYS A 140 -17.87 -9.25 14.95
CA LYS A 140 -16.42 -9.33 14.85
C LYS A 140 -15.83 -7.99 15.25
N PRO A 141 -15.69 -7.73 16.55
CA PRO A 141 -15.13 -6.47 17.02
C PRO A 141 -13.65 -6.38 16.67
N VAL A 142 -13.11 -5.17 16.75
CA VAL A 142 -11.67 -4.97 16.69
C VAL A 142 -11.02 -5.68 17.87
N LYS A 143 -10.00 -6.47 17.59
CA LYS A 143 -9.18 -7.06 18.64
C LYS A 143 -7.79 -6.44 18.57
N PHE A 144 -7.37 -5.89 19.71
CA PHE A 144 -6.08 -5.22 19.81
C PHE A 144 -5.31 -5.84 20.97
N ILE A 145 -4.18 -6.46 20.68
CA ILE A 145 -3.31 -7.09 21.67
C ILE A 145 -1.98 -6.35 21.65
N PHE A 146 -1.53 -5.92 22.78
CA PHE A 146 -0.21 -5.32 22.92
C PHE A 146 0.49 -5.85 24.16
N ASP A 147 1.81 -5.94 24.07
CA ASP A 147 2.65 -6.41 25.14
C ASP A 147 3.16 -5.22 25.95
N ILE A 148 2.91 -5.24 27.24
CA ILE A 148 3.40 -4.21 28.15
C ILE A 148 4.66 -4.75 28.83
N LYS A 149 5.79 -4.15 28.50
CA LYS A 149 7.05 -4.46 29.19
C LYS A 149 7.20 -3.52 30.37
N GLU A 150 7.17 -4.09 31.56
CA GLU A 150 7.50 -3.35 32.76
C GLU A 150 9.00 -3.33 33.03
#